data_70034e7c9d276158d86ce72a5d0ed811
#
_entry.id   70034e7c9d276158d86ce72a5d0ed811
#
_cell.length_a   1.000
_cell.length_b   1.000
_cell.length_c   1.000
_cell.angle_alpha   90.00
_cell.angle_beta   90.00
_cell.angle_gamma   90.00
#
_symmetry.space_group_name_H-M   'P 1'
#
loop_
_entity.id
_entity.type
_entity.pdbx_description
1 polymer ?
#
loop_
_entity_poly.entity_id
_entity_poly.type
_entity_poly.pdbx_seq_one_letter_code
_entity_poly.pdbx_strand_id
1 'polypeptide(L)'
;MAALDEFLTTVVGPNWREVVEGHLPGAAAQMERDTITFFDTDLPALLSWQFELAEARRISCPVLHIGGTESGLWFAEVRELIRSWLPPVEDVVIEGADHSLALTHASEIAGALMRFLRLHHM
;
A
#
# COMPACT_ATOMS: atom_id res chain seq x y z
N MET A 1 -12.05 -9.18 16.21
CA MET A 1 -10.88 -8.61 16.93
C MET A 1 -9.61 -9.43 16.65
N ALA A 2 -9.59 -10.75 16.95
CA ALA A 2 -8.38 -11.57 16.73
C ALA A 2 -7.86 -11.56 15.28
N ALA A 3 -8.74 -11.66 14.27
CA ALA A 3 -8.36 -11.64 12.86
C ALA A 3 -7.75 -10.30 12.44
N LEU A 4 -8.29 -9.19 12.92
CA LEU A 4 -7.72 -7.86 12.66
C LEU A 4 -6.34 -7.72 13.30
N ASP A 5 -6.18 -8.17 14.54
CA ASP A 5 -4.89 -8.13 15.24
C ASP A 5 -3.82 -8.97 14.53
N GLU A 6 -4.18 -10.17 14.10
CA GLU A 6 -3.28 -11.06 13.37
C GLU A 6 -2.88 -10.44 12.02
N PHE A 7 -3.84 -9.93 11.27
CA PHE A 7 -3.60 -9.27 9.99
C PHE A 7 -2.69 -8.04 10.15
N LEU A 8 -3.05 -7.11 11.04
CA LEU A 8 -2.28 -5.88 11.23
C LEU A 8 -0.92 -6.12 11.88
N THR A 9 -0.79 -7.13 12.74
CA THR A 9 0.53 -7.56 13.24
C THR A 9 1.43 -8.04 12.12
N THR A 10 0.87 -8.71 11.11
CA THR A 10 1.64 -9.21 9.97
C THR A 10 2.07 -8.08 9.03
N VAL A 11 1.21 -7.10 8.75
CA VAL A 11 1.47 -6.06 7.74
C VAL A 11 2.08 -4.77 8.30
N VAL A 12 1.84 -4.47 9.56
CA VAL A 12 2.35 -3.25 10.24
C VAL A 12 3.32 -3.60 11.35
N GLY A 13 3.03 -4.66 12.11
CA GLY A 13 3.83 -5.09 13.25
C GLY A 13 3.03 -5.21 14.55
N PRO A 14 3.64 -5.78 15.61
CA PRO A 14 2.95 -6.04 16.87
C PRO A 14 2.44 -4.77 17.59
N ASN A 15 3.02 -3.62 17.29
CA ASN A 15 2.65 -2.33 17.88
C ASN A 15 1.73 -1.51 16.97
N TRP A 16 0.99 -2.15 16.05
CA TRP A 16 0.20 -1.45 15.03
C TRP A 16 -0.77 -0.41 15.61
N ARG A 17 -1.40 -0.68 16.76
CA ARG A 17 -2.30 0.28 17.41
C ARG A 17 -1.60 1.56 17.81
N GLU A 18 -0.45 1.44 18.43
CA GLU A 18 0.36 2.59 18.86
C GLU A 18 0.86 3.39 17.66
N VAL A 19 1.32 2.72 16.62
CA VAL A 19 1.77 3.36 15.37
C VAL A 19 0.62 4.12 14.73
N VAL A 20 -0.53 3.49 14.57
CA VAL A 20 -1.71 4.10 13.92
C VAL A 20 -2.25 5.27 14.73
N GLU A 21 -2.45 5.09 16.05
CA GLU A 21 -2.95 6.16 16.94
C GLU A 21 -1.97 7.34 17.04
N GLY A 22 -0.66 7.06 17.00
CA GLY A 22 0.35 8.12 17.05
C GLY A 22 0.36 9.03 15.82
N HIS A 23 -0.07 8.52 14.67
CA HIS A 23 -0.12 9.29 13.41
C HIS A 23 -1.52 9.81 13.09
N LEU A 24 -2.56 9.07 13.48
CA LEU A 24 -3.94 9.40 13.18
C LEU A 24 -4.84 9.04 14.37
N PRO A 25 -5.04 9.95 15.31
CA PRO A 25 -5.86 9.69 16.50
C PRO A 25 -7.28 9.22 16.15
N GLY A 26 -7.73 8.14 16.79
CA GLY A 26 -9.02 7.50 16.53
C GLY A 26 -9.04 6.46 15.42
N ALA A 27 -7.93 6.29 14.69
CA ALA A 27 -7.89 5.38 13.54
C ALA A 27 -7.95 3.91 13.97
N ALA A 28 -7.34 3.51 15.09
CA ALA A 28 -7.42 2.13 15.56
C ALA A 28 -8.87 1.74 15.87
N ALA A 29 -9.63 2.61 16.56
CA ALA A 29 -11.05 2.39 16.85
C ALA A 29 -11.89 2.35 15.55
N GLN A 30 -11.53 3.14 14.53
CA GLN A 30 -12.21 3.08 13.24
C GLN A 30 -11.92 1.76 12.52
N MET A 31 -10.67 1.30 12.49
CA MET A 31 -10.30 0.00 11.92
C MET A 31 -11.06 -1.16 12.59
N GLU A 32 -11.23 -1.09 13.91
CA GLU A 32 -12.03 -2.08 14.65
C GLU A 32 -13.51 -2.07 14.21
N ARG A 33 -14.10 -0.90 14.00
CA ARG A 33 -15.47 -0.79 13.49
C ARG A 33 -15.62 -1.32 12.06
N ASP A 34 -14.62 -1.10 11.22
CA ASP A 34 -14.63 -1.46 9.80
C ASP A 34 -14.23 -2.93 9.56
N THR A 35 -13.82 -3.66 10.60
CA THR A 35 -13.32 -5.04 10.52
C THR A 35 -14.27 -5.97 9.76
N ILE A 36 -15.58 -5.88 10.00
CA ILE A 36 -16.57 -6.73 9.33
C ILE A 36 -16.59 -6.44 7.84
N THR A 37 -16.64 -5.19 7.43
CA THR A 37 -16.63 -4.78 6.02
C THR A 37 -15.35 -5.25 5.34
N PHE A 38 -14.21 -5.06 5.98
CA PHE A 38 -12.93 -5.48 5.43
C PHE A 38 -12.86 -7.00 5.20
N PHE A 39 -13.18 -7.82 6.20
CA PHE A 39 -13.05 -9.27 6.10
C PHE A 39 -14.18 -9.94 5.31
N ASP A 40 -15.40 -9.41 5.35
CA ASP A 40 -16.56 -10.02 4.70
C ASP A 40 -16.77 -9.51 3.27
N THR A 41 -16.23 -8.37 2.91
CA THR A 41 -16.45 -7.73 1.59
C THR A 41 -15.14 -7.47 0.86
N ASP A 42 -14.24 -6.66 1.44
CA ASP A 42 -13.07 -6.16 0.72
C ASP A 42 -12.03 -7.24 0.47
N LEU A 43 -11.70 -8.01 1.49
CA LEU A 43 -10.70 -9.07 1.36
C LEU A 43 -11.15 -10.20 0.43
N PRO A 44 -12.39 -10.73 0.49
CA PRO A 44 -12.88 -11.68 -0.50
C PRO A 44 -12.89 -11.14 -1.93
N ALA A 45 -13.26 -9.87 -2.12
CA ALA A 45 -13.20 -9.23 -3.44
C ALA A 45 -11.76 -9.16 -3.96
N LEU A 46 -10.81 -8.77 -3.11
CA LEU A 46 -9.39 -8.74 -3.45
C LEU A 46 -8.86 -10.14 -3.81
N LEU A 47 -9.19 -11.16 -3.03
CA LEU A 47 -8.75 -12.53 -3.27
C LEU A 47 -9.35 -13.17 -4.52
N SER A 48 -10.54 -12.72 -4.94
CA SER A 48 -11.19 -13.17 -6.17
C SER A 48 -10.77 -12.39 -7.41
N TRP A 49 -10.11 -11.24 -7.22
CA TRP A 49 -9.67 -10.39 -8.32
C TRP A 49 -8.50 -11.03 -9.06
N GLN A 50 -8.64 -11.10 -10.38
CA GLN A 50 -7.61 -11.61 -11.26
C GLN A 50 -7.00 -10.45 -12.04
N PHE A 51 -5.70 -10.29 -11.90
CA PHE A 51 -4.93 -9.31 -12.65
C PHE A 51 -3.67 -9.99 -13.19
N GLU A 52 -3.63 -10.14 -14.50
CA GLU A 52 -2.58 -10.83 -15.19
C GLU A 52 -1.86 -9.90 -16.18
N LEU A 53 -0.85 -10.39 -16.85
CA LEU A 53 -0.07 -9.64 -17.82
C LEU A 53 -0.94 -9.04 -18.94
N ALA A 54 -2.00 -9.74 -19.34
CA ALA A 54 -2.92 -9.25 -20.38
C ALA A 54 -3.66 -7.98 -19.94
N GLU A 55 -4.12 -7.91 -18.68
CA GLU A 55 -4.75 -6.72 -18.10
C GLU A 55 -3.74 -5.59 -17.92
N ALA A 56 -2.55 -5.92 -17.43
CA ALA A 56 -1.47 -4.95 -17.23
C ALA A 56 -1.10 -4.23 -18.54
N ARG A 57 -1.04 -4.95 -19.66
CA ARG A 57 -0.73 -4.37 -20.99
C ARG A 57 -1.79 -3.42 -21.53
N ARG A 58 -2.99 -3.39 -20.95
CA ARG A 58 -4.04 -2.44 -21.31
C ARG A 58 -3.88 -1.08 -20.61
N ILE A 59 -3.01 -1.01 -19.61
CA ILE A 59 -2.71 0.23 -18.90
C ILE A 59 -1.71 1.02 -19.75
N SER A 60 -2.14 2.16 -20.26
CA SER A 60 -1.36 3.05 -21.12
C SER A 60 -1.04 4.41 -20.48
N CYS A 61 -1.64 4.69 -19.33
CA CYS A 61 -1.35 5.91 -18.58
C CYS A 61 0.00 5.79 -17.82
N PRO A 62 0.61 6.92 -17.45
CA PRO A 62 1.75 6.92 -16.55
C PRO A 62 1.44 6.23 -15.22
N VAL A 63 2.39 5.50 -14.67
CA VAL A 63 2.24 4.76 -13.42
C VAL A 63 3.33 5.18 -12.45
N LEU A 64 2.95 5.49 -11.22
CA LEU A 64 3.85 5.70 -10.09
C LEU A 64 3.68 4.57 -9.09
N HIS A 65 4.77 3.89 -8.77
CA HIS A 65 4.86 2.97 -7.65
C HIS A 65 5.63 3.62 -6.50
N ILE A 66 5.10 3.54 -5.30
CA ILE A 66 5.78 3.99 -4.08
C ILE A 66 5.83 2.81 -3.11
N GLY A 67 7.03 2.44 -2.68
CA GLY A 67 7.25 1.36 -1.73
C GLY A 67 8.27 1.73 -0.67
N GLY A 68 8.40 0.86 0.34
CA GLY A 68 9.38 1.02 1.42
C GLY A 68 10.41 -0.10 1.43
N THR A 69 11.63 0.19 1.88
CA THR A 69 12.70 -0.81 1.97
C THR A 69 12.42 -1.89 3.02
N GLU A 70 11.57 -1.60 4.00
CA GLU A 70 11.22 -2.49 5.11
C GLU A 70 9.83 -3.15 4.97
N SER A 71 9.20 -3.06 3.79
CA SER A 71 7.88 -3.65 3.55
C SER A 71 7.86 -5.18 3.47
N GLY A 72 9.03 -5.83 3.38
CA GLY A 72 9.15 -7.28 3.33
C GLY A 72 9.20 -7.87 1.92
N LEU A 73 9.57 -9.16 1.84
CA LEU A 73 9.86 -9.85 0.58
C LEU A 73 8.65 -9.91 -0.36
N TRP A 74 7.45 -10.14 0.16
CA TRP A 74 6.25 -10.22 -0.66
C TRP A 74 5.99 -8.92 -1.44
N PHE A 75 6.13 -7.78 -0.80
CA PHE A 75 5.96 -6.47 -1.46
C PHE A 75 7.10 -6.17 -2.43
N ALA A 76 8.32 -6.65 -2.16
CA ALA A 76 9.43 -6.55 -3.09
C ALA A 76 9.18 -7.36 -4.39
N GLU A 77 8.62 -8.56 -4.27
CA GLU A 77 8.24 -9.39 -5.43
C GLU A 77 7.11 -8.74 -6.24
N VAL A 78 6.08 -8.20 -5.57
CA VAL A 78 5.00 -7.46 -6.24
C VAL A 78 5.54 -6.24 -6.99
N ARG A 79 6.48 -5.50 -6.41
CA ARG A 79 7.13 -4.36 -7.05
C ARG A 79 7.84 -4.78 -8.35
N GLU A 80 8.57 -5.89 -8.34
CA GLU A 80 9.23 -6.39 -9.55
C GLU A 80 8.22 -6.81 -10.63
N LEU A 81 7.09 -7.42 -10.26
CA LEU A 81 6.01 -7.71 -11.21
C LEU A 81 5.43 -6.42 -11.82
N ILE A 82 5.14 -5.41 -11.00
CA ILE A 82 4.63 -4.11 -11.46
C ILE A 82 5.61 -3.51 -12.48
N ARG A 83 6.90 -3.49 -12.17
CA ARG A 83 7.93 -2.94 -13.06
C ARG A 83 8.09 -3.70 -14.37
N SER A 84 7.87 -5.01 -14.34
CA SER A 84 8.01 -5.87 -15.51
C SER A 84 6.77 -5.92 -16.41
N TRP A 85 5.57 -5.72 -15.83
CA TRP A 85 4.30 -5.88 -16.54
C TRP A 85 3.72 -4.57 -17.08
N LEU A 86 3.93 -3.48 -16.35
CA LEU A 86 3.38 -2.18 -16.70
C LEU A 86 4.31 -1.40 -17.66
N PRO A 87 3.78 -0.37 -18.36
CA PRO A 87 4.62 0.57 -19.11
C PRO A 87 5.63 1.23 -18.18
N PRO A 88 6.56 2.08 -18.68
CA PRO A 88 7.58 2.66 -17.83
C PRO A 88 6.98 3.19 -16.52
N VAL A 89 7.32 2.52 -15.43
CA VAL A 89 6.85 2.85 -14.09
C VAL A 89 7.87 3.79 -13.45
N GLU A 90 7.40 4.93 -12.97
CA GLU A 90 8.20 5.72 -12.03
C GLU A 90 8.16 5.02 -10.69
N ASP A 91 9.33 4.68 -10.15
CA ASP A 91 9.47 3.85 -8.98
C ASP A 91 10.21 4.60 -7.88
N VAL A 92 9.52 4.87 -6.79
CA VAL A 92 10.05 5.56 -5.62
C VAL A 92 10.10 4.59 -4.45
N VAL A 93 11.27 4.41 -3.87
CA VAL A 93 11.47 3.58 -2.68
C VAL A 93 11.89 4.49 -1.53
N ILE A 94 11.13 4.41 -0.43
CA ILE A 94 11.37 5.20 0.77
C ILE A 94 12.20 4.36 1.74
N GLU A 95 13.40 4.86 2.06
CA GLU A 95 14.31 4.20 2.98
C GLU A 95 13.74 4.13 4.40
N GLY A 96 13.81 2.97 5.04
CA GLY A 96 13.32 2.75 6.40
C GLY A 96 11.80 2.66 6.53
N ALA A 97 11.05 2.78 5.43
CA ALA A 97 9.60 2.66 5.46
C ALA A 97 9.15 1.21 5.33
N ASP A 98 8.17 0.82 6.12
CA ASP A 98 7.44 -0.44 6.00
C ASP A 98 6.13 -0.27 5.22
N HIS A 99 5.22 -1.24 5.28
CA HIS A 99 3.94 -1.17 4.56
C HIS A 99 2.98 -0.10 5.13
N SER A 100 3.23 0.44 6.32
CA SER A 100 2.48 1.57 6.89
C SER A 100 2.95 2.95 6.40
N LEU A 101 3.75 3.00 5.33
CA LEU A 101 4.41 4.21 4.81
C LEU A 101 3.46 5.40 4.56
N ALA A 102 2.21 5.15 4.22
CA ALA A 102 1.23 6.22 4.03
C ALA A 102 0.97 7.03 5.31
N LEU A 103 1.13 6.41 6.47
CA LEU A 103 1.03 7.08 7.77
C LEU A 103 2.38 7.62 8.24
N THR A 104 3.41 6.79 8.18
CA THR A 104 4.71 7.07 8.79
C THR A 104 5.61 8.00 7.95
N HIS A 105 5.42 8.02 6.63
CA HIS A 105 6.23 8.78 5.65
C HIS A 105 5.36 9.62 4.70
N ALA A 106 4.30 10.22 5.25
CA ALA A 106 3.30 10.96 4.46
C ALA A 106 3.92 12.12 3.65
N SER A 107 4.93 12.81 4.18
CA SER A 107 5.60 13.91 3.49
C SER A 107 6.36 13.44 2.25
N GLU A 108 7.08 12.34 2.36
CA GLU A 108 7.84 11.73 1.26
C GLU A 108 6.90 11.26 0.15
N ILE A 109 5.79 10.62 0.52
CA ILE A 109 4.74 10.19 -0.41
C ILE A 109 4.12 11.38 -1.12
N ALA A 110 3.73 12.41 -0.39
CA ALA A 110 3.16 13.63 -0.96
C ALA A 110 4.14 14.29 -1.94
N GLY A 111 5.42 14.35 -1.59
CA GLY A 111 6.48 14.87 -2.45
C GLY A 111 6.64 14.07 -3.75
N ALA A 112 6.64 12.74 -3.66
CA ALA A 112 6.73 11.85 -4.82
C ALA A 112 5.50 12.01 -5.73
N LEU A 113 4.31 11.99 -5.16
CA LEU A 113 3.05 12.18 -5.89
C LEU A 113 2.99 13.54 -6.59
N MET A 114 3.35 14.62 -5.92
CA MET A 114 3.33 15.95 -6.50
C MET A 114 4.32 16.09 -7.65
N ARG A 115 5.51 15.47 -7.56
CA ARG A 115 6.47 15.45 -8.69
C ARG A 115 5.89 14.71 -9.89
N PHE A 116 5.33 13.52 -9.65
CA PHE A 116 4.72 12.70 -10.68
C PHE A 116 3.58 13.46 -11.42
N LEU A 117 2.66 14.05 -10.67
CA LEU A 117 1.54 14.82 -11.25
C LEU A 117 2.02 16.01 -12.10
N ARG A 118 3.07 16.72 -11.65
CA ARG A 118 3.63 17.83 -12.42
C ARG A 118 4.32 17.37 -13.71
N LEU A 119 5.05 16.26 -13.66
CA LEU A 119 5.74 15.73 -14.84
C LEU A 119 4.75 15.28 -15.93
N HIS A 120 3.59 14.79 -15.54
CA HIS A 120 2.57 14.30 -16.46
C HIS A 120 1.43 15.29 -16.72
N HIS A 121 1.54 16.52 -16.25
CA HIS A 121 0.55 17.59 -16.47
C HIS A 121 -0.86 17.21 -15.97
N MET A 122 -0.90 16.51 -14.86
CA MET A 122 -2.14 16.08 -14.20
C MET A 122 -2.53 16.96 -13.02
#